data_da2826107f9c4a4e41565000d6d57549
#
_entry.id   da2826107f9c4a4e41565000d6d57549
#
_cell.length_a   1.000
_cell.length_b   1.000
_cell.length_c   1.000
_cell.angle_alpha   90.00
_cell.angle_beta   90.00
_cell.angle_gamma   90.00
#
_symmetry.space_group_name_H-M   'P 1'
#
loop_
_entity.id
_entity.type
_entity.pdbx_description
1 polymer ?
#
loop_
_entity_poly.entity_id
_entity_poly.type
_entity_poly.pdbx_seq_one_letter_code
_entity_poly.pdbx_strand_id
1 'polypeptide(L)'
;MKETASFRVATYNTHKCRGMDGRIRPHRVAEVLRELDADVIALQEVVSLSGGKREQNQAQYLADAVGFEFRIGETRKLRGAAYGNVVLSRFPVKQVEVYDLTASRREPRGCIRCDLEIAPGKVVHLFNIHLGTGYLERRRQAQMLMSREILGSPRLKHSRLLVGDFNEWTRGLVSRTLQQAFESVDIELHLRRRRTYPGVLPIMHLDHMYFDRELSLEEFLLHRSRMALMASDHLPIFSM
;
A
#
# COMPACT_ATOMS: atom_id res chain seq x y z
N MET A 1 -31.96 2.61 -9.40
CA MET A 1 -30.76 3.17 -8.76
C MET A 1 -29.65 2.14 -8.93
N LYS A 2 -28.49 2.50 -9.50
CA LYS A 2 -27.34 1.58 -9.50
C LYS A 2 -26.84 1.50 -8.06
N GLU A 3 -26.84 0.33 -7.48
CA GLU A 3 -26.26 0.06 -6.16
C GLU A 3 -24.77 0.43 -6.19
N THR A 4 -24.40 1.48 -5.47
CA THR A 4 -22.99 1.87 -5.30
C THR A 4 -22.35 0.88 -4.35
N ALA A 5 -21.33 0.14 -4.81
CA ALA A 5 -20.52 -0.69 -3.92
C ALA A 5 -19.55 0.23 -3.18
N SER A 6 -19.57 0.19 -1.86
CA SER A 6 -18.60 0.89 -1.00
C SER A 6 -17.66 -0.12 -0.36
N PHE A 7 -16.39 0.24 -0.17
CA PHE A 7 -15.40 -0.59 0.51
C PHE A 7 -14.34 0.27 1.16
N ARG A 8 -13.77 -0.23 2.25
CA ARG A 8 -12.70 0.44 2.98
C ARG A 8 -11.34 -0.13 2.57
N VAL A 9 -10.42 0.75 2.17
CA VAL A 9 -9.05 0.39 1.82
C VAL A 9 -8.05 1.06 2.75
N ALA A 10 -7.03 0.31 3.18
CA ALA A 10 -5.94 0.82 4.00
C ALA A 10 -4.58 0.59 3.33
N THR A 11 -3.62 1.48 3.61
CA THR A 11 -2.20 1.23 3.30
C THR A 11 -1.33 1.43 4.53
N TYR A 12 -0.32 0.58 4.70
CA TYR A 12 0.53 0.57 5.86
C TYR A 12 1.93 -0.01 5.57
N ASN A 13 2.97 0.81 5.67
CA ASN A 13 4.34 0.28 5.69
C ASN A 13 4.60 -0.34 7.07
N THR A 14 4.82 -1.67 7.09
CA THR A 14 4.96 -2.45 8.32
C THR A 14 6.38 -2.47 8.90
N HIS A 15 7.36 -1.92 8.16
CA HIS A 15 8.77 -1.92 8.53
C HIS A 15 9.26 -3.32 9.00
N LYS A 16 8.91 -4.36 8.25
CA LYS A 16 9.26 -5.75 8.59
C LYS A 16 8.68 -6.24 9.92
N CYS A 17 7.55 -5.66 10.35
CA CYS A 17 6.95 -5.81 11.67
C CYS A 17 7.90 -5.40 12.81
N ARG A 18 8.84 -4.50 12.53
CA ARG A 18 9.78 -3.96 13.51
C ARG A 18 9.19 -2.71 14.13
N GLY A 19 8.88 -2.79 15.42
CA GLY A 19 8.36 -1.68 16.18
C GLY A 19 9.42 -0.63 16.54
N MET A 20 8.97 0.46 17.15
CA MET A 20 9.81 1.57 17.61
C MET A 20 10.82 1.15 18.69
N ASP A 21 10.59 0.03 19.37
CA ASP A 21 11.53 -0.61 20.30
C ASP A 21 12.59 -1.49 19.61
N GLY A 22 12.65 -1.49 18.28
CA GLY A 22 13.56 -2.29 17.47
C GLY A 22 13.24 -3.79 17.41
N ARG A 23 12.17 -4.25 18.06
CA ARG A 23 11.78 -5.66 18.12
C ARG A 23 10.83 -6.02 17.00
N ILE A 24 11.04 -7.19 16.36
CA ILE A 24 10.12 -7.73 15.36
C ILE A 24 8.96 -8.41 16.09
N ARG A 25 7.75 -7.88 15.92
CA ARG A 25 6.54 -8.29 16.63
C ARG A 25 5.32 -8.27 15.70
N PRO A 26 5.12 -9.30 14.85
CA PRO A 26 3.99 -9.34 13.91
C PRO A 26 2.62 -9.20 14.56
N HIS A 27 2.45 -9.67 15.80
CA HIS A 27 1.19 -9.53 16.54
C HIS A 27 0.76 -8.07 16.73
N ARG A 28 1.72 -7.12 16.90
CA ARG A 28 1.38 -5.70 17.01
C ARG A 28 0.79 -5.13 15.74
N VAL A 29 1.38 -5.49 14.60
CA VAL A 29 0.84 -5.13 13.29
C VAL A 29 -0.53 -5.78 13.10
N ALA A 30 -0.69 -7.05 13.45
CA ALA A 30 -1.97 -7.75 13.35
C ALA A 30 -3.09 -7.06 14.18
N GLU A 31 -2.79 -6.54 15.37
CA GLU A 31 -3.74 -5.74 16.15
C GLU A 31 -4.13 -4.44 15.45
N VAL A 32 -3.15 -3.72 14.89
CA VAL A 32 -3.42 -2.52 14.09
C VAL A 32 -4.33 -2.84 12.90
N LEU A 33 -4.08 -3.96 12.18
CA LEU A 33 -4.92 -4.35 11.06
C LEU A 33 -6.39 -4.63 11.48
N ARG A 34 -6.61 -5.22 12.66
CA ARG A 34 -7.96 -5.40 13.21
C ARG A 34 -8.62 -4.08 13.57
N GLU A 35 -7.86 -3.14 14.16
CA GLU A 35 -8.35 -1.79 14.49
C GLU A 35 -8.78 -1.00 13.25
N LEU A 36 -8.12 -1.21 12.09
CA LEU A 36 -8.45 -0.54 10.83
C LEU A 36 -9.81 -0.96 10.27
N ASP A 37 -10.25 -2.19 10.53
CA ASP A 37 -11.50 -2.77 10.00
C ASP A 37 -11.69 -2.48 8.50
N ALA A 38 -10.64 -2.66 7.73
CA ALA A 38 -10.62 -2.42 6.30
C ALA A 38 -10.93 -3.69 5.51
N ASP A 39 -11.56 -3.56 4.35
CA ASP A 39 -11.87 -4.69 3.45
C ASP A 39 -10.67 -5.12 2.62
N VAL A 40 -9.77 -4.16 2.35
CA VAL A 40 -8.52 -4.35 1.59
C VAL A 40 -7.38 -3.63 2.29
N ILE A 41 -6.25 -4.31 2.45
CA ILE A 41 -5.09 -3.74 3.14
C ILE A 41 -3.83 -3.93 2.28
N ALA A 42 -3.22 -2.83 1.88
CA ALA A 42 -1.97 -2.80 1.13
C ALA A 42 -0.80 -2.59 2.09
N LEU A 43 0.05 -3.60 2.23
CA LEU A 43 1.19 -3.59 3.13
C LEU A 43 2.49 -3.44 2.35
N GLN A 44 3.45 -2.69 2.89
CA GLN A 44 4.80 -2.58 2.36
C GLN A 44 5.80 -3.14 3.39
N GLU A 45 6.99 -3.51 2.90
CA GLU A 45 8.09 -4.06 3.69
C GLU A 45 7.75 -5.36 4.46
N VAL A 46 6.97 -6.23 3.88
CA VAL A 46 6.61 -7.51 4.51
C VAL A 46 7.68 -8.56 4.21
N VAL A 47 8.08 -9.31 5.24
CA VAL A 47 9.02 -10.45 5.13
C VAL A 47 8.24 -11.76 5.31
N SER A 48 8.39 -12.69 4.38
CA SER A 48 7.67 -13.97 4.42
C SER A 48 8.60 -15.14 4.13
N LEU A 49 8.87 -15.92 5.16
CA LEU A 49 9.67 -17.15 5.06
C LEU A 49 8.73 -18.37 5.01
N SER A 50 8.59 -18.97 3.84
CA SER A 50 7.83 -20.20 3.68
C SER A 50 8.52 -21.37 4.40
N GLY A 51 7.75 -22.18 5.12
CA GLY A 51 8.27 -23.33 5.89
C GLY A 51 9.00 -22.96 7.19
N GLY A 52 9.07 -21.66 7.54
CA GLY A 52 9.62 -21.19 8.80
C GLY A 52 8.58 -21.21 9.96
N LYS A 53 8.97 -20.66 11.11
CA LYS A 53 8.03 -20.44 12.22
C LYS A 53 6.90 -19.51 11.75
N ARG A 54 5.70 -19.65 12.33
CA ARG A 54 4.50 -18.89 11.96
C ARG A 54 4.76 -17.39 11.85
N GLU A 55 5.46 -16.79 12.81
CA GLU A 55 5.79 -15.35 12.82
C GLU A 55 6.83 -14.93 11.78
N GLN A 56 7.57 -15.87 11.19
CA GLN A 56 8.54 -15.60 10.14
C GLN A 56 7.89 -15.51 8.76
N ASN A 57 6.68 -16.08 8.61
CA ASN A 57 5.83 -15.87 7.44
C ASN A 57 4.84 -14.73 7.75
N GLN A 58 5.34 -13.49 7.73
CA GLN A 58 4.54 -12.33 8.14
C GLN A 58 3.28 -12.16 7.27
N ALA A 59 3.36 -12.40 5.95
CA ALA A 59 2.19 -12.27 5.07
C ALA A 59 1.06 -13.20 5.50
N GLN A 60 1.35 -14.48 5.70
CA GLN A 60 0.37 -15.47 6.16
C GLN A 60 -0.13 -15.14 7.58
N TYR A 61 0.79 -14.78 8.48
CA TYR A 61 0.42 -14.43 9.86
C TYR A 61 -0.57 -13.27 9.93
N LEU A 62 -0.32 -12.21 9.13
CA LEU A 62 -1.17 -11.03 9.09
C LEU A 62 -2.50 -11.31 8.39
N ALA A 63 -2.49 -12.11 7.31
CA ALA A 63 -3.70 -12.55 6.62
C ALA A 63 -4.62 -13.36 7.54
N ASP A 64 -4.06 -14.36 8.24
CA ASP A 64 -4.80 -15.17 9.23
C ASP A 64 -5.43 -14.31 10.34
N ALA A 65 -4.72 -13.25 10.78
CA ALA A 65 -5.17 -12.40 11.86
C ALA A 65 -6.44 -11.61 11.55
N VAL A 66 -6.68 -11.31 10.26
CA VAL A 66 -7.87 -10.59 9.78
C VAL A 66 -8.83 -11.47 8.99
N GLY A 67 -8.46 -12.75 8.73
CA GLY A 67 -9.30 -13.71 8.01
C GLY A 67 -9.35 -13.44 6.50
N PHE A 68 -8.29 -12.89 5.90
CA PHE A 68 -8.24 -12.52 4.49
C PHE A 68 -7.32 -13.43 3.67
N GLU A 69 -7.54 -13.46 2.35
CA GLU A 69 -6.54 -13.94 1.42
C GLU A 69 -5.41 -12.92 1.25
N PHE A 70 -4.22 -13.38 0.89
CA PHE A 70 -3.12 -12.48 0.56
C PHE A 70 -2.50 -12.78 -0.80
N ARG A 71 -1.89 -11.75 -1.38
CA ARG A 71 -1.01 -11.84 -2.54
C ARG A 71 0.27 -11.06 -2.24
N ILE A 72 1.41 -11.62 -2.63
CA ILE A 72 2.72 -11.02 -2.41
C ILE A 72 3.38 -10.64 -3.74
N GLY A 73 3.84 -9.39 -3.84
CA GLY A 73 4.74 -8.90 -4.88
C GLY A 73 6.16 -8.88 -4.33
N GLU A 74 6.88 -10.00 -4.53
CA GLU A 74 8.27 -10.09 -4.11
C GLU A 74 9.14 -9.13 -4.91
N THR A 75 9.93 -8.29 -4.23
CA THR A 75 10.90 -7.40 -4.84
C THR A 75 12.32 -7.94 -4.72
N ARG A 76 12.61 -8.69 -3.66
CA ARG A 76 13.91 -9.34 -3.43
C ARG A 76 13.81 -10.46 -2.39
N LYS A 77 14.88 -11.23 -2.26
CA LYS A 77 15.09 -12.12 -1.10
C LYS A 77 15.81 -11.37 0.02
N LEU A 78 15.30 -11.49 1.24
CA LEU A 78 15.94 -11.01 2.45
C LEU A 78 16.28 -12.19 3.36
N ARG A 79 17.55 -12.57 3.44
CA ARG A 79 18.00 -13.75 4.21
C ARG A 79 17.22 -15.03 3.87
N GLY A 80 16.95 -15.25 2.58
CA GLY A 80 16.19 -16.41 2.09
C GLY A 80 14.67 -16.27 2.12
N ALA A 81 14.13 -15.29 2.83
CA ALA A 81 12.70 -14.98 2.86
C ALA A 81 12.29 -14.06 1.69
N ALA A 82 11.07 -14.19 1.20
CA ALA A 82 10.47 -13.22 0.29
C ALA A 82 10.31 -11.88 1.02
N TYR A 83 10.66 -10.77 0.35
CA TYR A 83 10.47 -9.41 0.85
C TYR A 83 9.79 -8.57 -0.24
N GLY A 84 8.76 -7.83 0.14
CA GLY A 84 8.06 -6.99 -0.82
C GLY A 84 6.74 -6.43 -0.30
N ASN A 85 5.85 -6.15 -1.26
CA ASN A 85 4.53 -5.61 -1.01
C ASN A 85 3.51 -6.75 -0.90
N VAL A 86 2.55 -6.62 0.01
CA VAL A 86 1.49 -7.60 0.21
C VAL A 86 0.13 -6.90 0.11
N VAL A 87 -0.83 -7.54 -0.53
CA VAL A 87 -2.23 -7.14 -0.52
C VAL A 87 -3.02 -8.21 0.23
N LEU A 88 -3.71 -7.79 1.29
CA LEU A 88 -4.71 -8.60 1.99
C LEU A 88 -6.08 -8.16 1.50
N SER A 89 -6.97 -9.10 1.19
CA SER A 89 -8.29 -8.77 0.66
C SER A 89 -9.37 -9.71 1.19
N ARG A 90 -10.50 -9.11 1.57
CA ARG A 90 -11.77 -9.83 1.81
C ARG A 90 -12.43 -10.24 0.50
N PHE A 91 -12.15 -9.47 -0.57
CA PHE A 91 -12.72 -9.69 -1.88
C PHE A 91 -11.91 -10.70 -2.70
N PRO A 92 -12.56 -11.45 -3.61
CA PRO A 92 -11.87 -12.34 -4.53
C PRO A 92 -10.85 -11.58 -5.40
N VAL A 93 -9.62 -12.11 -5.47
CA VAL A 93 -8.56 -11.60 -6.34
C VAL A 93 -8.61 -12.33 -7.68
N LYS A 94 -9.03 -11.63 -8.74
CA LYS A 94 -9.21 -12.20 -10.10
C LYS A 94 -7.89 -12.33 -10.86
N GLN A 95 -7.00 -11.34 -10.71
CA GLN A 95 -5.71 -11.30 -11.38
C GLN A 95 -4.66 -10.63 -10.50
N VAL A 96 -3.42 -11.05 -10.64
CA VAL A 96 -2.27 -10.46 -9.97
C VAL A 96 -1.17 -10.21 -10.99
N GLU A 97 -0.57 -9.02 -10.95
CA GLU A 97 0.61 -8.66 -11.73
C GLU A 97 1.63 -7.99 -10.81
N VAL A 98 2.90 -8.30 -11.02
CA VAL A 98 4.00 -7.69 -10.26
C VAL A 98 4.90 -6.95 -11.22
N TYR A 99 5.16 -5.69 -10.93
CA TYR A 99 5.99 -4.80 -11.75
C TYR A 99 7.25 -4.44 -11.00
N ASP A 100 8.40 -4.63 -11.65
CA ASP A 100 9.69 -4.17 -11.14
C ASP A 100 9.83 -2.67 -11.42
N LEU A 101 9.99 -1.90 -10.34
CA LEU A 101 10.24 -0.47 -10.37
C LEU A 101 11.69 -0.11 -9.99
N THR A 102 12.59 -1.09 -10.01
CA THR A 102 13.98 -0.88 -9.61
C THR A 102 14.67 0.11 -10.54
N ALA A 103 15.18 1.19 -9.99
CA ALA A 103 15.87 2.24 -10.72
C ALA A 103 17.40 2.04 -10.60
N SER A 104 18.01 1.55 -11.68
CA SER A 104 19.46 1.36 -11.77
C SER A 104 20.01 0.45 -10.65
N ARG A 105 21.11 0.85 -9.99
CA ARG A 105 21.78 0.08 -8.92
C ARG A 105 21.21 0.38 -7.52
N ARG A 106 19.96 0.80 -7.42
CA ARG A 106 19.29 1.10 -6.15
C ARG A 106 18.66 -0.14 -5.52
N GLU A 107 18.10 0.02 -4.33
CA GLU A 107 17.35 -1.02 -3.66
C GLU A 107 16.15 -1.45 -4.54
N PRO A 108 15.93 -2.77 -4.73
CA PRO A 108 14.80 -3.26 -5.48
C PRO A 108 13.47 -2.70 -4.94
N ARG A 109 12.68 -2.13 -5.84
CA ARG A 109 11.34 -1.58 -5.58
C ARG A 109 10.34 -2.18 -6.55
N GLY A 110 9.10 -2.22 -6.16
CA GLY A 110 8.07 -2.83 -6.99
C GLY A 110 6.67 -2.32 -6.71
N CYS A 111 5.79 -2.72 -7.60
CA CYS A 111 4.35 -2.54 -7.48
C CYS A 111 3.67 -3.88 -7.70
N ILE A 112 2.71 -4.23 -6.86
CA ILE A 112 1.79 -5.34 -7.11
C ILE A 112 0.42 -4.77 -7.46
N ARG A 113 -0.15 -5.24 -8.59
CA ARG A 113 -1.53 -5.01 -8.96
C ARG A 113 -2.37 -6.23 -8.59
N CYS A 114 -3.47 -6.00 -7.92
CA CYS A 114 -4.52 -6.98 -7.67
C CYS A 114 -5.83 -6.47 -8.26
N ASP A 115 -6.47 -7.27 -9.11
CA ASP A 115 -7.78 -6.98 -9.66
C ASP A 115 -8.82 -7.58 -8.71
N LEU A 116 -9.52 -6.73 -7.96
CA LEU A 116 -10.42 -7.11 -6.88
C LEU A 116 -11.87 -7.01 -7.34
N GLU A 117 -12.64 -8.09 -7.22
CA GLU A 117 -14.09 -8.06 -7.45
C GLU A 117 -14.82 -7.59 -6.19
N ILE A 118 -15.03 -6.28 -6.08
CA ILE A 118 -15.66 -5.64 -4.89
C ILE A 118 -17.18 -5.87 -4.81
N ALA A 119 -17.81 -6.23 -5.92
CA ALA A 119 -19.20 -6.69 -6.03
C ALA A 119 -19.34 -7.48 -7.33
N PRO A 120 -20.39 -8.28 -7.52
CA PRO A 120 -20.60 -9.05 -8.75
C PRO A 120 -20.44 -8.19 -10.01
N GLY A 121 -19.43 -8.52 -10.83
CA GLY A 121 -19.07 -7.79 -12.06
C GLY A 121 -18.46 -6.40 -11.86
N LYS A 122 -18.21 -5.96 -10.62
CA LYS A 122 -17.51 -4.69 -10.32
C LYS A 122 -16.08 -4.99 -9.88
N VAL A 123 -15.13 -4.67 -10.72
CA VAL A 123 -13.70 -4.88 -10.46
C VAL A 123 -13.00 -3.53 -10.26
N VAL A 124 -12.02 -3.51 -9.34
CA VAL A 124 -11.09 -2.40 -9.12
C VAL A 124 -9.67 -2.91 -9.29
N HIS A 125 -8.85 -2.19 -10.05
CA HIS A 125 -7.41 -2.44 -10.16
C HIS A 125 -6.70 -1.75 -9.01
N LEU A 126 -6.36 -2.49 -7.94
CA LEU A 126 -5.58 -1.98 -6.82
C LEU A 126 -4.09 -2.13 -7.12
N PHE A 127 -3.35 -1.03 -7.02
CA PHE A 127 -1.88 -0.98 -7.12
C PHE A 127 -1.28 -0.66 -5.76
N ASN A 128 -0.57 -1.60 -5.16
CA ASN A 128 0.20 -1.40 -3.94
C ASN A 128 1.66 -1.09 -4.31
N ILE A 129 2.11 0.12 -4.00
CA ILE A 129 3.34 0.72 -4.49
C ILE A 129 4.28 0.99 -3.33
N HIS A 130 5.59 0.71 -3.52
CA HIS A 130 6.64 1.20 -2.63
C HIS A 130 7.78 1.77 -3.47
N LEU A 131 7.96 3.09 -3.42
CA LEU A 131 8.98 3.80 -4.20
C LEU A 131 10.29 3.96 -3.42
N GLY A 132 11.34 4.36 -4.13
CA GLY A 132 12.64 4.65 -3.56
C GLY A 132 12.70 5.99 -2.82
N THR A 133 13.72 6.15 -1.97
CA THR A 133 13.92 7.36 -1.17
C THR A 133 14.62 8.49 -1.93
N GLY A 134 15.29 8.18 -3.05
CA GLY A 134 16.02 9.16 -3.85
C GLY A 134 15.13 9.94 -4.81
N TYR A 135 15.33 11.26 -4.94
CA TYR A 135 14.54 12.11 -5.85
C TYR A 135 14.58 11.65 -7.32
N LEU A 136 15.80 11.43 -7.86
CA LEU A 136 15.94 10.98 -9.26
C LEU A 136 15.43 9.55 -9.48
N GLU A 137 15.55 8.71 -8.46
CA GLU A 137 14.99 7.37 -8.43
C GLU A 137 13.47 7.42 -8.56
N ARG A 138 12.79 8.18 -7.71
CA ARG A 138 11.33 8.35 -7.77
C ARG A 138 10.86 8.96 -9.09
N ARG A 139 11.62 9.92 -9.65
CA ARG A 139 11.31 10.48 -10.97
C ARG A 139 11.23 9.39 -12.03
N ARG A 140 12.23 8.49 -12.07
CA ARG A 140 12.26 7.38 -13.02
C ARG A 140 11.11 6.39 -12.75
N GLN A 141 10.88 6.07 -11.48
CA GLN A 141 9.81 5.17 -11.07
C GLN A 141 8.42 5.73 -11.43
N ALA A 142 8.18 7.03 -11.30
CA ALA A 142 6.94 7.66 -11.75
C ALA A 142 6.74 7.53 -13.28
N GLN A 143 7.81 7.69 -14.07
CA GLN A 143 7.75 7.48 -15.51
C GLN A 143 7.42 6.02 -15.87
N MET A 144 8.02 5.05 -15.16
CA MET A 144 7.72 3.63 -15.31
C MET A 144 6.26 3.33 -14.97
N LEU A 145 5.77 3.84 -13.83
CA LEU A 145 4.36 3.68 -13.43
C LEU A 145 3.39 4.21 -14.48
N MET A 146 3.66 5.38 -15.07
CA MET A 146 2.78 6.01 -16.07
C MET A 146 2.89 5.38 -17.47
N SER A 147 3.77 4.41 -17.66
CA SER A 147 3.96 3.75 -18.96
C SER A 147 2.72 2.95 -19.39
N ARG A 148 2.69 2.60 -20.69
CA ARG A 148 1.67 1.71 -21.27
C ARG A 148 1.74 0.27 -20.77
N GLU A 149 2.78 -0.09 -20.04
CA GLU A 149 2.96 -1.41 -19.47
C GLU A 149 2.28 -1.51 -18.10
N ILE A 150 2.13 -0.39 -17.39
CA ILE A 150 1.54 -0.34 -16.04
C ILE A 150 0.24 0.47 -16.06
N LEU A 151 0.25 1.72 -15.63
CA LEU A 151 -0.97 2.52 -15.46
C LEU A 151 -1.60 2.98 -16.77
N GLY A 152 -0.81 3.18 -17.81
CA GLY A 152 -1.29 3.51 -19.16
C GLY A 152 -1.70 2.29 -19.99
N SER A 153 -1.80 1.10 -19.39
CA SER A 153 -2.11 -0.13 -20.12
C SER A 153 -3.53 -0.15 -20.64
N PRO A 154 -3.75 -0.43 -21.93
CA PRO A 154 -5.08 -0.56 -22.51
C PRO A 154 -5.85 -1.80 -22.00
N ARG A 155 -5.18 -2.68 -21.25
CA ARG A 155 -5.79 -3.85 -20.60
C ARG A 155 -6.54 -3.49 -19.31
N LEU A 156 -6.25 -2.32 -18.73
CA LEU A 156 -6.96 -1.83 -17.54
C LEU A 156 -8.33 -1.30 -17.96
N LYS A 157 -9.38 -2.09 -17.72
CA LYS A 157 -10.76 -1.80 -18.16
C LYS A 157 -11.64 -1.25 -17.04
N HIS A 158 -11.13 -1.25 -15.81
CA HIS A 158 -11.85 -0.86 -14.60
C HIS A 158 -11.09 0.26 -13.89
N SER A 159 -11.73 0.91 -12.94
CA SER A 159 -11.16 2.00 -12.17
C SER A 159 -9.91 1.55 -11.40
N ARG A 160 -8.92 2.43 -11.35
CA ARG A 160 -7.63 2.21 -10.71
C ARG A 160 -7.57 2.91 -9.36
N LEU A 161 -7.02 2.22 -8.38
CA LEU A 161 -6.74 2.73 -7.04
C LEU A 161 -5.27 2.44 -6.72
N LEU A 162 -4.49 3.49 -6.50
CA LEU A 162 -3.07 3.42 -6.18
C LEU A 162 -2.89 3.77 -4.72
N VAL A 163 -2.24 2.91 -3.96
CA VAL A 163 -1.96 3.12 -2.55
C VAL A 163 -0.53 2.67 -2.21
N GLY A 164 0.06 3.20 -1.17
CA GLY A 164 1.36 2.74 -0.70
C GLY A 164 2.26 3.82 -0.16
N ASP A 165 3.53 3.44 0.06
CA ASP A 165 4.60 4.32 0.45
C ASP A 165 5.32 4.87 -0.78
N PHE A 166 5.06 6.14 -1.08
CA PHE A 166 5.67 6.83 -2.21
C PHE A 166 7.00 7.50 -1.86
N ASN A 167 7.38 7.49 -0.57
CA ASN A 167 8.60 8.15 -0.08
C ASN A 167 8.72 9.62 -0.51
N GLU A 168 7.59 10.28 -0.78
CA GLU A 168 7.54 11.66 -1.25
C GLU A 168 6.77 12.54 -0.25
N TRP A 169 7.49 13.37 0.50
CA TRP A 169 6.93 14.22 1.58
C TRP A 169 6.55 15.63 1.16
N THR A 170 6.84 16.00 -0.07
CA THR A 170 6.48 17.28 -0.66
C THR A 170 5.68 17.03 -1.93
N ARG A 171 5.00 18.04 -2.45
CA ARG A 171 4.41 18.00 -3.80
C ARG A 171 5.53 17.90 -4.85
N GLY A 172 6.17 16.76 -4.89
CA GLY A 172 7.27 16.46 -5.75
C GLY A 172 6.82 16.07 -7.16
N LEU A 173 7.74 15.45 -7.88
CA LEU A 173 7.51 15.11 -9.26
C LEU A 173 6.52 13.94 -9.41
N VAL A 174 6.54 12.97 -8.48
CA VAL A 174 5.64 11.82 -8.52
C VAL A 174 4.20 12.30 -8.37
N SER A 175 3.92 13.07 -7.32
CA SER A 175 2.60 13.64 -7.07
C SER A 175 2.08 14.45 -8.27
N ARG A 176 2.91 15.34 -8.84
CA ARG A 176 2.53 16.13 -10.02
C ARG A 176 2.24 15.28 -11.25
N THR A 177 2.99 14.19 -11.44
CA THR A 177 2.81 13.29 -12.58
C THR A 177 1.53 12.48 -12.43
N LEU A 178 1.28 11.92 -11.24
CA LEU A 178 0.07 11.12 -11.00
C LEU A 178 -1.20 11.99 -11.03
N GLN A 179 -1.15 13.21 -10.51
CA GLN A 179 -2.29 14.14 -10.49
C GLN A 179 -2.76 14.60 -11.87
N GLN A 180 -1.96 14.42 -12.91
CA GLN A 180 -2.41 14.65 -14.28
C GLN A 180 -3.47 13.64 -14.73
N ALA A 181 -3.49 12.45 -14.14
CA ALA A 181 -4.36 11.34 -14.53
C ALA A 181 -5.29 10.85 -13.41
N PHE A 182 -4.98 11.14 -12.16
CA PHE A 182 -5.70 10.63 -10.99
C PHE A 182 -6.12 11.76 -10.05
N GLU A 183 -7.22 11.57 -9.36
CA GLU A 183 -7.56 12.33 -8.16
C GLU A 183 -6.65 11.87 -7.00
N SER A 184 -6.40 12.76 -6.05
CA SER A 184 -5.58 12.47 -4.88
C SER A 184 -6.28 12.94 -3.62
N VAL A 185 -6.29 12.09 -2.62
CA VAL A 185 -6.83 12.42 -1.30
C VAL A 185 -6.10 13.57 -0.62
N ASP A 186 -4.82 13.72 -0.94
CA ASP A 186 -3.91 14.60 -0.19
C ASP A 186 -4.05 16.09 -0.48
N ILE A 187 -4.67 16.47 -1.61
CA ILE A 187 -4.43 17.78 -2.17
C ILE A 187 -5.46 18.80 -1.76
N GLU A 188 -6.73 18.44 -1.71
CA GLU A 188 -7.77 19.43 -1.48
C GLU A 188 -8.15 19.64 -0.02
N LEU A 189 -8.07 18.60 0.79
CA LEU A 189 -8.67 18.65 2.12
C LEU A 189 -7.73 18.62 3.33
N HIS A 190 -6.50 18.07 3.30
CA HIS A 190 -5.88 17.66 4.56
C HIS A 190 -4.35 17.73 4.72
N LEU A 191 -3.59 18.44 3.91
CA LEU A 191 -2.11 18.51 3.95
C LEU A 191 -1.49 18.88 5.31
N ARG A 192 -2.22 19.47 6.25
CA ARG A 192 -1.64 19.94 7.52
C ARG A 192 -1.71 18.95 8.67
N ARG A 193 -2.47 17.83 8.60
CA ARG A 193 -2.76 17.00 9.78
C ARG A 193 -2.49 15.51 9.64
N ARG A 194 -2.01 15.00 8.48
CA ARG A 194 -1.93 13.55 8.23
C ARG A 194 -0.54 13.08 7.88
N ARG A 195 0.43 13.44 8.70
CA ARG A 195 1.81 12.99 8.59
C ARG A 195 1.90 11.55 9.09
N THR A 196 2.52 10.67 8.31
CA THR A 196 2.58 9.24 8.60
C THR A 196 3.91 8.80 9.19
N TYR A 197 4.99 9.58 9.00
CA TYR A 197 6.36 9.21 9.38
C TYR A 197 7.12 10.36 10.07
N PRO A 198 7.98 10.10 11.06
CA PRO A 198 8.00 8.86 11.84
C PRO A 198 6.77 8.78 12.77
N GLY A 199 6.27 7.56 13.00
CA GLY A 199 4.99 7.32 13.68
C GLY A 199 4.82 8.02 15.03
N VAL A 200 5.88 8.10 15.85
CA VAL A 200 5.83 8.71 17.19
C VAL A 200 5.70 10.24 17.11
N LEU A 201 6.43 10.86 16.20
CA LEU A 201 6.36 12.32 15.94
C LEU A 201 6.26 12.54 14.43
N PRO A 202 5.07 12.39 13.83
CA PRO A 202 4.91 12.43 12.38
C PRO A 202 5.20 13.84 11.85
N ILE A 203 6.22 13.96 11.02
CA ILE A 203 6.63 15.21 10.36
C ILE A 203 6.56 15.14 8.84
N MET A 204 6.56 13.92 8.27
CA MET A 204 6.50 13.67 6.84
C MET A 204 5.25 12.87 6.47
N HIS A 205 4.73 13.12 5.27
CA HIS A 205 3.62 12.40 4.67
C HIS A 205 4.19 11.58 3.50
N LEU A 206 4.45 10.30 3.74
CA LEU A 206 5.10 9.41 2.77
C LEU A 206 4.12 8.45 2.09
N ASP A 207 3.02 8.16 2.77
CA ASP A 207 1.99 7.23 2.33
C ASP A 207 0.87 7.98 1.64
N HIS A 208 0.50 7.57 0.42
CA HIS A 208 -0.45 8.29 -0.44
C HIS A 208 -1.50 7.35 -1.02
N MET A 209 -2.62 7.94 -1.44
CA MET A 209 -3.68 7.28 -2.21
C MET A 209 -4.06 8.15 -3.42
N TYR A 210 -4.15 7.53 -4.60
CA TYR A 210 -4.60 8.12 -5.84
C TYR A 210 -5.66 7.22 -6.47
N PHE A 211 -6.68 7.79 -7.10
CA PHE A 211 -7.79 7.02 -7.66
C PHE A 211 -8.34 7.68 -8.93
N ASP A 212 -8.94 6.84 -9.79
CA ASP A 212 -9.64 7.32 -10.97
C ASP A 212 -10.91 8.08 -10.57
N ARG A 213 -11.34 9.05 -11.40
CA ARG A 213 -12.48 9.94 -11.15
C ARG A 213 -13.83 9.23 -11.00
N GLU A 214 -13.91 7.99 -11.48
CA GLU A 214 -15.11 7.15 -11.32
C GLU A 214 -15.29 6.59 -9.91
N LEU A 215 -14.22 6.64 -9.10
CA LEU A 215 -14.28 6.34 -7.66
C LEU A 215 -14.56 7.63 -6.90
N SER A 216 -15.41 7.55 -5.89
CA SER A 216 -15.65 8.66 -4.97
C SER A 216 -15.10 8.32 -3.59
N LEU A 217 -14.45 9.27 -2.96
CA LEU A 217 -13.95 9.15 -1.61
C LEU A 217 -14.97 9.73 -0.63
N GLU A 218 -15.44 8.91 0.32
CA GLU A 218 -16.38 9.36 1.34
C GLU A 218 -15.65 9.79 2.63
N GLU A 219 -14.62 9.05 3.01
CA GLU A 219 -13.84 9.32 4.21
C GLU A 219 -12.36 9.00 4.00
N PHE A 220 -11.47 9.80 4.63
CA PHE A 220 -10.04 9.52 4.68
C PHE A 220 -9.47 9.82 6.06
N LEU A 221 -8.85 8.83 6.69
CA LEU A 221 -8.37 8.91 8.05
C LEU A 221 -6.93 8.43 8.19
N LEU A 222 -6.22 9.07 9.13
CA LEU A 222 -4.96 8.57 9.67
C LEU A 222 -5.28 7.79 10.94
N HIS A 223 -4.92 6.50 10.96
CA HIS A 223 -5.08 5.69 12.16
C HIS A 223 -3.92 5.91 13.14
N ARG A 224 -4.23 6.38 14.34
CA ARG A 224 -3.26 6.71 15.38
C ARG A 224 -3.67 6.13 16.73
N SER A 225 -3.61 4.82 16.86
CA SER A 225 -3.77 4.15 18.14
C SER A 225 -2.43 4.03 18.88
N ARG A 226 -2.48 3.67 20.15
CA ARG A 226 -1.26 3.35 20.93
C ARG A 226 -0.49 2.19 20.30
N MET A 227 -1.21 1.21 19.75
CA MET A 227 -0.60 0.08 19.07
C MET A 227 0.07 0.50 17.76
N ALA A 228 -0.59 1.32 16.93
CA ALA A 228 -0.03 1.85 15.69
C ALA A 228 1.27 2.63 15.93
N LEU A 229 1.33 3.44 16.98
CA LEU A 229 2.54 4.19 17.38
C LEU A 229 3.73 3.29 17.79
N MET A 230 3.47 2.04 18.16
CA MET A 230 4.51 1.10 18.61
C MET A 230 4.87 0.06 17.54
N ALA A 231 3.97 -0.24 16.60
CA ALA A 231 4.07 -1.38 15.71
C ALA A 231 4.99 -1.16 14.50
N SER A 232 5.13 0.06 14.04
CA SER A 232 5.98 0.47 12.91
C SER A 232 6.47 1.90 13.11
N ASP A 233 7.41 2.35 12.28
CA ASP A 233 7.82 3.75 12.16
C ASP A 233 6.89 4.56 11.21
N HIS A 234 5.95 3.90 10.55
CA HIS A 234 4.85 4.53 9.81
C HIS A 234 3.52 4.39 10.55
N LEU A 235 2.56 5.27 10.22
CA LEU A 235 1.18 5.15 10.63
C LEU A 235 0.31 4.80 9.42
N PRO A 236 -0.66 3.89 9.56
CA PRO A 236 -1.54 3.53 8.45
C PRO A 236 -2.54 4.66 8.15
N ILE A 237 -2.87 4.77 6.88
CA ILE A 237 -3.97 5.59 6.38
C ILE A 237 -5.02 4.68 5.76
N PHE A 238 -6.29 5.07 5.85
CA PHE A 238 -7.39 4.33 5.24
C PHE A 238 -8.47 5.28 4.71
N SER A 239 -9.24 4.77 3.75
CA SER A 239 -10.33 5.50 3.10
C SER A 239 -11.53 4.59 2.83
N MET A 240 -12.70 5.21 2.68
CA MET A 240 -13.93 4.58 2.21
C MET A 240 -14.51 5.37 1.04
#